data_c7713f4fb2d06c2ce5bb01d318f73e0e
#
_entry.id   c7713f4fb2d06c2ce5bb01d318f73e0e
#
_cell.length_a   1.000
_cell.length_b   1.000
_cell.length_c   1.000
_cell.angle_alpha   90.00
_cell.angle_beta   90.00
_cell.angle_gamma   90.00
#
_symmetry.space_group_name_H-M   'P 1'
#
loop_
_entity.id
_entity.type
_entity.pdbx_description
1 polymer ?
#
loop_
_entity_poly.entity_id
_entity_poly.type
_entity_poly.pdbx_seq_one_letter_code
_entity_poly.pdbx_strand_id
1 'polypeptide(L)'
;MKYEVYCDESCLEAIFDKHAHKYAAIGGIWLPKDMRDEIKTCIKEIKSKYSVMGELKWNKVTPKYLDMYKEIIDVFFNKYNIRFRTIIVESQVINNERYNQSCGELGFYKFYYQLLNKWLYPSKEYDIFLDYKVNGYRQRLH
;
A
#
# COMPACT_ATOMS: atom_id res chain seq x y z
N MET A 1 13.72 -2.07 17.53
CA MET A 1 12.56 -2.77 16.97
C MET A 1 12.51 -2.46 15.49
N LYS A 2 12.44 -3.49 14.66
CA LYS A 2 12.41 -3.35 13.21
C LYS A 2 10.99 -3.58 12.68
N TYR A 3 10.59 -2.78 11.71
CA TYR A 3 9.29 -2.86 11.05
C TYR A 3 9.46 -3.19 9.56
N GLU A 4 8.46 -3.83 9.01
CA GLU A 4 8.28 -3.96 7.57
C GLU A 4 7.11 -3.10 7.11
N VAL A 5 7.28 -2.44 5.97
CA VAL A 5 6.27 -1.59 5.34
C VAL A 5 6.01 -2.14 3.95
N TYR A 6 4.78 -2.55 3.69
CA TYR A 6 4.35 -3.04 2.39
C TYR A 6 3.44 -2.00 1.75
N CYS A 7 3.87 -1.48 0.61
CA CYS A 7 3.14 -0.43 -0.12
C CYS A 7 2.59 -0.96 -1.43
N ASP A 8 1.43 -0.47 -1.78
CA ASP A 8 0.77 -0.72 -3.05
C ASP A 8 0.01 0.52 -3.51
N GLU A 9 -0.28 0.61 -4.79
CA GLU A 9 -0.97 1.72 -5.40
C GLU A 9 -2.15 1.29 -6.25
N SER A 10 -3.07 2.24 -6.47
CA SER A 10 -4.25 2.07 -7.31
C SER A 10 -4.47 3.30 -8.19
N CYS A 11 -4.85 3.05 -9.44
CA CYS A 11 -5.20 4.09 -10.42
C CYS A 11 -4.09 5.15 -10.62
N LEU A 12 -2.83 4.72 -10.68
CA LEU A 12 -1.69 5.64 -10.82
C LEU A 12 -1.71 6.48 -12.09
N GLU A 13 -2.39 6.01 -13.13
CA GLU A 13 -2.56 6.73 -14.38
C GLU A 13 -3.14 8.13 -14.13
N ALA A 14 -3.93 8.32 -13.08
CA ALA A 14 -4.49 9.62 -12.71
C ALA A 14 -3.42 10.68 -12.36
N ILE A 15 -2.21 10.27 -11.98
CA ILE A 15 -1.09 11.19 -11.70
C ILE A 15 -0.51 11.77 -12.99
N PHE A 16 -0.58 11.01 -14.08
CA PHE A 16 -0.03 11.37 -15.39
C PHE A 16 -1.09 11.94 -16.32
N ASP A 17 -2.32 11.42 -16.24
CA ASP A 17 -3.47 11.84 -17.04
C ASP A 17 -4.70 12.04 -16.14
N LYS A 18 -5.14 13.28 -16.03
CA LYS A 18 -6.30 13.69 -15.21
C LYS A 18 -7.63 13.05 -15.67
N HIS A 19 -7.68 12.55 -16.89
CA HIS A 19 -8.88 11.95 -17.47
C HIS A 19 -8.92 10.44 -17.30
N ALA A 20 -7.80 9.79 -16.95
CA ALA A 20 -7.73 8.34 -16.80
C ALA A 20 -8.58 7.83 -15.63
N HIS A 21 -8.46 8.49 -14.47
CA HIS A 21 -9.22 8.17 -13.25
C HIS A 21 -9.45 9.45 -12.43
N LYS A 22 -10.56 9.48 -11.68
CA LYS A 22 -10.85 10.60 -10.79
C LYS A 22 -9.90 10.68 -9.60
N TYR A 23 -9.48 9.52 -9.09
CA TYR A 23 -8.62 9.41 -7.93
C TYR A 23 -7.46 8.46 -8.19
N ALA A 24 -6.29 8.77 -7.61
CA ALA A 24 -5.19 7.84 -7.38
C ALA A 24 -5.06 7.56 -5.89
N ALA A 25 -4.64 6.37 -5.52
CA ALA A 25 -4.38 6.03 -4.13
C ALA A 25 -3.02 5.34 -3.98
N ILE A 26 -2.34 5.62 -2.87
CA ILE A 26 -1.13 4.94 -2.44
C ILE A 26 -1.35 4.53 -0.99
N GLY A 27 -1.23 3.25 -0.69
CA GLY A 27 -1.42 2.69 0.63
C GLY A 27 -0.20 1.97 1.16
N GLY A 28 -0.07 1.88 2.47
CA GLY A 28 0.98 1.11 3.12
C GLY A 28 0.48 0.43 4.40
N ILE A 29 1.00 -0.76 4.64
CA ILE A 29 0.78 -1.54 5.85
C ILE A 29 2.10 -1.61 6.61
N TRP A 30 2.10 -1.21 7.88
CA TRP A 30 3.23 -1.30 8.80
C TRP A 30 3.00 -2.44 9.78
N LEU A 31 3.96 -3.35 9.88
CA LEU A 31 3.91 -4.44 10.86
C LEU A 31 5.29 -4.67 11.50
N PRO A 32 5.35 -5.14 12.75
CA PRO A 32 6.60 -5.57 13.36
C PRO A 32 7.19 -6.74 12.57
N LYS A 33 8.50 -6.68 12.26
CA LYS A 33 9.18 -7.71 11.47
C LYS A 33 9.13 -9.09 12.09
N ASP A 34 9.22 -9.18 13.40
CA ASP A 34 9.14 -10.42 14.17
C ASP A 34 7.76 -11.09 14.11
N MET A 35 6.70 -10.32 13.83
CA MET A 35 5.33 -10.83 13.67
C MET A 35 4.98 -11.26 12.24
N ARG A 36 5.83 -10.97 11.26
CA ARG A 36 5.54 -11.24 9.83
C ARG A 36 5.12 -12.66 9.54
N ASP A 37 5.91 -13.63 10.02
CA ASP A 37 5.70 -15.04 9.68
C ASP A 37 4.45 -15.60 10.37
N GLU A 38 4.15 -15.14 11.58
CA GLU A 38 2.92 -15.49 12.29
C GLU A 38 1.69 -14.91 11.58
N ILE A 39 1.72 -13.63 11.19
CA ILE A 39 0.65 -12.98 10.43
C ILE A 39 0.41 -13.70 9.10
N LYS A 40 1.49 -14.00 8.37
CA LYS A 40 1.43 -14.74 7.10
C LYS A 40 0.79 -16.11 7.26
N THR A 41 1.17 -16.85 8.30
CA THR A 41 0.61 -18.16 8.61
C THR A 41 -0.86 -18.07 8.95
N CYS A 42 -1.24 -17.12 9.80
CA CYS A 42 -2.63 -16.88 10.18
C CYS A 42 -3.53 -16.58 8.96
N ILE A 43 -3.09 -15.68 8.07
CA ILE A 43 -3.84 -15.36 6.84
C ILE A 43 -3.94 -16.59 5.92
N LYS A 44 -2.86 -17.38 5.81
CA LYS A 44 -2.85 -18.61 5.02
C LYS A 44 -3.83 -19.65 5.56
N GLU A 45 -3.91 -19.83 6.87
CA GLU A 45 -4.85 -20.72 7.53
C GLU A 45 -6.32 -20.30 7.30
N ILE A 46 -6.62 -19.00 7.43
CA ILE A 46 -7.94 -18.47 7.12
C ILE A 46 -8.31 -18.75 5.66
N LYS A 47 -7.43 -18.42 4.72
CA LYS A 47 -7.66 -18.70 3.28
C LYS A 47 -7.89 -20.18 3.01
N SER A 48 -7.12 -21.07 3.62
CA SER A 48 -7.23 -22.52 3.47
C SER A 48 -8.56 -23.04 3.97
N LYS A 49 -9.08 -22.53 5.09
CA LYS A 49 -10.41 -22.84 5.63
C LYS A 49 -11.54 -22.61 4.61
N TYR A 50 -11.38 -21.62 3.76
CA TYR A 50 -12.33 -21.28 2.69
C TYR A 50 -11.94 -21.80 1.31
N SER A 51 -10.91 -22.65 1.20
CA SER A 51 -10.38 -23.20 -0.04
C SER A 51 -9.93 -22.12 -1.03
N VAL A 52 -9.39 -21.00 -0.53
CA VAL A 52 -8.88 -19.89 -1.34
C VAL A 52 -7.35 -19.94 -1.39
N MET A 53 -6.79 -20.11 -2.58
CA MET A 53 -5.33 -20.16 -2.82
C MET A 53 -4.78 -18.85 -3.40
N GLY A 54 -5.60 -18.08 -4.09
CA GLY A 54 -5.19 -16.89 -4.84
C GLY A 54 -4.99 -15.66 -3.97
N GLU A 55 -4.65 -14.57 -4.63
CA GLU A 55 -4.49 -13.25 -4.04
C GLU A 55 -5.83 -12.70 -3.51
N LEU A 56 -5.77 -11.97 -2.39
CA LEU A 56 -6.90 -11.23 -1.85
C LEU A 56 -7.13 -9.97 -2.69
N LYS A 57 -8.33 -9.81 -3.23
CA LYS A 57 -8.70 -8.64 -4.05
C LYS A 57 -10.11 -8.18 -3.71
N TRP A 58 -10.32 -6.86 -3.77
CA TRP A 58 -11.63 -6.28 -3.49
C TRP A 58 -12.74 -6.86 -4.36
N ASN A 59 -12.49 -7.06 -5.65
CA ASN A 59 -13.47 -7.61 -6.58
C ASN A 59 -13.80 -9.12 -6.37
N LYS A 60 -13.07 -9.78 -5.47
CA LYS A 60 -13.33 -11.16 -5.05
C LYS A 60 -14.14 -11.25 -3.73
N VAL A 61 -14.50 -10.12 -3.14
CA VAL A 61 -15.40 -10.05 -1.98
C VAL A 61 -16.82 -10.35 -2.48
N THR A 62 -17.27 -11.55 -2.24
CA THR A 62 -18.61 -12.04 -2.61
C THR A 62 -19.30 -12.60 -1.37
N PRO A 63 -20.64 -12.78 -1.37
CA PRO A 63 -21.34 -13.37 -0.25
C PRO A 63 -20.73 -14.70 0.21
N LYS A 64 -20.24 -15.52 -0.72
CA LYS A 64 -19.57 -16.81 -0.43
C LYS A 64 -18.30 -16.65 0.41
N TYR A 65 -17.52 -15.59 0.19
CA TYR A 65 -16.22 -15.38 0.84
C TYR A 65 -16.23 -14.24 1.86
N LEU A 66 -17.38 -13.63 2.10
CA LEU A 66 -17.51 -12.46 2.99
C LEU A 66 -16.96 -12.74 4.39
N ASP A 67 -17.27 -13.89 4.96
CA ASP A 67 -16.82 -14.26 6.31
C ASP A 67 -15.30 -14.44 6.36
N MET A 68 -14.68 -14.99 5.30
CA MET A 68 -13.22 -15.05 5.20
C MET A 68 -12.60 -13.65 5.26
N TYR A 69 -13.13 -12.70 4.49
CA TYR A 69 -12.61 -11.33 4.50
C TYR A 69 -12.81 -10.62 5.84
N LYS A 70 -13.94 -10.89 6.53
CA LYS A 70 -14.16 -10.39 7.89
C LYS A 70 -13.15 -10.96 8.89
N GLU A 71 -12.85 -12.27 8.84
CA GLU A 71 -11.82 -12.89 9.69
C GLU A 71 -10.44 -12.25 9.44
N ILE A 72 -10.07 -11.97 8.17
CA ILE A 72 -8.80 -11.32 7.83
C ILE A 72 -8.75 -9.88 8.38
N ILE A 73 -9.85 -9.13 8.27
CA ILE A 73 -9.95 -7.78 8.84
C ILE A 73 -9.84 -7.81 10.37
N ASP A 74 -10.43 -8.82 11.00
CA ASP A 74 -10.33 -9.01 12.46
C ASP A 74 -8.88 -9.28 12.91
N VAL A 75 -8.13 -10.08 12.15
CA VAL A 75 -6.67 -10.27 12.35
C VAL A 75 -5.94 -8.94 12.30
N PHE A 76 -6.26 -8.10 11.31
CA PHE A 76 -5.63 -6.80 11.15
C PHE A 76 -5.87 -5.88 12.35
N PHE A 77 -7.11 -5.75 12.80
CA PHE A 77 -7.47 -4.77 13.83
C PHE A 77 -7.27 -5.26 15.27
N ASN A 78 -7.48 -6.54 15.53
CA ASN A 78 -7.63 -7.05 16.90
C ASN A 78 -6.51 -8.01 17.34
N LYS A 79 -5.80 -8.63 16.41
CA LYS A 79 -4.83 -9.66 16.76
C LYS A 79 -3.39 -9.19 16.80
N TYR A 80 -3.01 -8.31 15.88
CA TYR A 80 -1.63 -7.84 15.73
C TYR A 80 -1.55 -6.31 15.71
N ASN A 81 -0.39 -5.77 16.04
CA ASN A 81 -0.12 -4.34 15.96
C ASN A 81 0.20 -3.92 14.52
N ILE A 82 -0.74 -4.15 13.60
CA ILE A 82 -0.65 -3.75 12.22
C ILE A 82 -1.24 -2.34 12.08
N ARG A 83 -0.56 -1.48 11.32
CA ARG A 83 -1.03 -0.13 11.03
C ARG A 83 -1.22 0.03 9.53
N PHE A 84 -2.23 0.76 9.15
CA PHE A 84 -2.53 1.09 7.75
C PHE A 84 -2.61 2.59 7.57
N ARG A 85 -2.04 3.06 6.47
CA ARG A 85 -2.18 4.43 6.02
C ARG A 85 -2.38 4.46 4.51
N THR A 86 -3.20 5.39 4.05
CA THR A 86 -3.38 5.67 2.63
C THR A 86 -3.39 7.16 2.36
N ILE A 87 -2.93 7.53 1.18
CA ILE A 87 -3.10 8.86 0.59
C ILE A 87 -3.99 8.67 -0.64
N ILE A 88 -5.08 9.43 -0.70
CA ILE A 88 -5.98 9.49 -1.84
C ILE A 88 -5.84 10.88 -2.46
N VAL A 89 -5.56 10.92 -3.74
CA VAL A 89 -5.33 12.17 -4.48
C VAL A 89 -6.37 12.28 -5.59
N GLU A 90 -7.08 13.40 -5.64
CA GLU A 90 -7.98 13.71 -6.74
C GLU A 90 -7.16 14.22 -7.94
N SER A 91 -7.34 13.60 -9.12
CA SER A 91 -6.56 13.89 -10.31
C SER A 91 -6.64 15.36 -10.74
N GLN A 92 -7.78 16.00 -10.54
CA GLN A 92 -7.99 17.39 -10.94
C GLN A 92 -7.13 18.40 -10.17
N VAL A 93 -6.71 18.06 -8.93
CA VAL A 93 -5.86 18.93 -8.11
C VAL A 93 -4.37 18.73 -8.36
N ILE A 94 -3.99 17.70 -9.13
CA ILE A 94 -2.58 17.45 -9.48
C ILE A 94 -2.14 18.48 -10.53
N ASN A 95 -1.09 19.22 -10.21
CA ASN A 95 -0.47 20.16 -11.12
C ASN A 95 1.03 19.85 -11.26
N ASN A 96 1.34 18.98 -12.22
CA ASN A 96 2.72 18.55 -12.49
C ASN A 96 3.58 19.68 -13.06
N GLU A 97 3.01 20.60 -13.84
CA GLU A 97 3.73 21.74 -14.40
C GLU A 97 4.25 22.66 -13.29
N ARG A 98 3.39 23.01 -12.35
CA ARG A 98 3.73 23.92 -11.26
C ARG A 98 4.62 23.31 -10.18
N TYR A 99 4.37 22.05 -9.80
CA TYR A 99 4.96 21.47 -8.59
C TYR A 99 5.93 20.32 -8.85
N ASN A 100 5.90 19.72 -10.03
CA ASN A 100 6.64 18.51 -10.36
C ASN A 100 7.50 18.64 -11.62
N GLN A 101 7.86 19.86 -12.02
CA GLN A 101 8.66 20.13 -13.22
C GLN A 101 8.08 19.44 -14.47
N SER A 102 6.78 19.46 -14.63
CA SER A 102 6.03 18.72 -15.66
C SER A 102 6.27 17.21 -15.66
N CYS A 103 6.74 16.63 -14.55
CA CYS A 103 7.09 15.23 -14.42
C CYS A 103 6.14 14.49 -13.45
N GLY A 104 5.27 13.66 -14.00
CA GLY A 104 4.34 12.84 -13.20
C GLY A 104 5.05 11.84 -12.28
N GLU A 105 6.21 11.31 -12.71
CA GLU A 105 7.05 10.43 -11.91
C GLU A 105 7.55 11.12 -10.63
N LEU A 106 7.95 12.38 -10.72
CA LEU A 106 8.33 13.17 -9.54
C LEU A 106 7.15 13.36 -8.58
N GLY A 107 5.95 13.61 -9.13
CA GLY A 107 4.70 13.68 -8.34
C GLY A 107 4.43 12.38 -7.58
N PHE A 108 4.59 11.25 -8.24
CA PHE A 108 4.45 9.92 -7.64
C PHE A 108 5.40 9.72 -6.45
N TYR A 109 6.69 10.04 -6.57
CA TYR A 109 7.64 9.93 -5.46
C TYR A 109 7.34 10.89 -4.31
N LYS A 110 6.85 12.10 -4.59
CA LYS A 110 6.42 13.02 -3.53
C LYS A 110 5.23 12.48 -2.74
N PHE A 111 4.28 11.79 -3.37
CA PHE A 111 3.18 11.14 -2.66
C PHE A 111 3.67 9.98 -1.80
N TYR A 112 4.60 9.15 -2.28
CA TYR A 112 5.24 8.12 -1.46
C TYR A 112 5.98 8.72 -0.27
N TYR A 113 6.73 9.78 -0.47
CA TYR A 113 7.40 10.49 0.60
C TYR A 113 6.40 10.98 1.66
N GLN A 114 5.27 11.55 1.27
CA GLN A 114 4.22 11.98 2.18
C GLN A 114 3.58 10.81 2.93
N LEU A 115 3.37 9.66 2.25
CA LEU A 115 2.86 8.45 2.88
C LEU A 115 3.78 7.99 4.02
N LEU A 116 5.08 7.96 3.76
CA LEU A 116 6.08 7.35 4.65
C LEU A 116 6.57 8.31 5.74
N ASN A 117 6.87 9.56 5.39
CA ASN A 117 7.65 10.49 6.22
C ASN A 117 7.13 10.66 7.65
N LYS A 118 5.81 10.75 7.85
CA LYS A 118 5.22 10.95 9.19
C LYS A 118 5.11 9.69 10.03
N TRP A 119 5.35 8.52 9.45
CA TRP A 119 5.20 7.22 10.10
C TRP A 119 6.52 6.47 10.25
N LEU A 120 7.60 7.05 9.77
CA LEU A 120 8.95 6.56 10.01
C LEU A 120 9.56 7.34 11.17
N TYR A 121 9.86 6.65 12.26
CA TYR A 121 10.48 7.26 13.44
C TYR A 121 11.99 7.03 13.42
N PRO A 122 12.83 8.05 13.65
CA PRO A 122 14.30 7.95 13.59
C PRO A 122 14.90 6.90 14.52
N SER A 123 14.20 6.55 15.60
CA SER A 123 14.65 5.54 16.58
C SER A 123 14.35 4.09 16.18
N LYS A 124 13.80 3.85 14.99
CA LYS A 124 13.38 2.53 14.52
C LYS A 124 13.95 2.23 13.15
N GLU A 125 14.08 0.95 12.84
CA GLU A 125 14.51 0.48 11.52
C GLU A 125 13.29 0.02 10.72
N TYR A 126 13.35 0.23 9.40
CA TYR A 126 12.27 -0.12 8.48
C TYR A 126 12.81 -0.80 7.22
N ASP A 127 12.23 -1.92 6.86
CA ASP A 127 12.34 -2.50 5.52
C ASP A 127 11.09 -2.09 4.72
N ILE A 128 11.25 -1.34 3.64
CA ILE A 128 10.13 -0.81 2.83
C ILE A 128 10.08 -1.59 1.53
N PHE A 129 8.94 -2.22 1.26
CA PHE A 129 8.67 -3.01 0.06
C PHE A 129 7.67 -2.26 -0.82
N LEU A 130 8.12 -1.92 -2.02
CA LEU A 130 7.32 -1.29 -3.07
C LEU A 130 7.17 -2.27 -4.21
N ASP A 131 6.09 -2.18 -4.97
CA ASP A 131 5.97 -2.93 -6.21
C ASP A 131 7.06 -2.56 -7.20
N TYR A 132 7.51 -3.56 -7.98
CA TYR A 132 8.52 -3.34 -9.00
C TYR A 132 8.01 -2.38 -10.06
N LYS A 133 8.75 -1.27 -10.27
CA LYS A 133 8.50 -0.30 -11.34
C LYS A 133 9.77 -0.03 -12.12
N VAL A 134 9.59 0.14 -13.42
CA VAL A 134 10.65 0.67 -14.27
C VAL A 134 10.68 2.18 -14.09
N ASN A 135 11.69 2.67 -13.39
CA ASN A 135 11.89 4.10 -13.17
C ASN A 135 12.69 4.71 -14.33
N GLY A 136 12.23 5.83 -14.85
CA GLY A 136 12.98 6.62 -15.86
C GLY A 136 14.28 7.19 -15.28
N TYR A 137 14.32 7.41 -13.97
CA TYR A 137 15.50 7.92 -13.24
C TYR A 137 15.86 7.00 -12.10
N ARG A 138 16.92 6.21 -12.26
CA ARG A 138 17.37 5.17 -11.30
C ARG A 138 17.74 5.67 -9.89
N GLN A 139 17.95 6.96 -9.69
CA GLN A 139 18.50 7.52 -8.43
C GLN A 139 17.46 8.14 -7.49
N ARG A 140 16.17 8.03 -7.77
CA ARG A 140 15.14 8.75 -6.99
C ARG A 140 14.64 8.04 -5.72
N LEU A 141 15.08 6.81 -5.47
CA LEU A 141 14.67 6.01 -4.30
C LEU A 141 15.84 5.63 -3.36
N HIS A 142 16.99 6.27 -3.49
CA HIS A 142 18.13 6.09 -2.58
C HIS A 142 18.21 7.19 -1.55
#